data_cb4385508941444ec731f841181f81b9
#
_entry.id   cb4385508941444ec731f841181f81b9
#
_cell.length_a   1.000
_cell.length_b   1.000
_cell.length_c   1.000
_cell.angle_alpha   90.00
_cell.angle_beta   90.00
_cell.angle_gamma   90.00
#
_symmetry.space_group_name_H-M   'P 1'
#
loop_
_entity.id
_entity.type
_entity.pdbx_description
1 polymer ?
#
loop_
_entity_poly.entity_id
_entity_poly.type
_entity_poly.pdbx_seq_one_letter_code
_entity_poly.pdbx_strand_id
1 'polypeptide(L)'
;MTDFLDISREKWREVPAGGDLVGRIYSTDLLKSSDDALLEQWHAMDRAASDANHRGWYQTLYNEAFAGRRVIEVGSGLGFDGIYFMRTGARWIFTDIVKDNLTYVKRLVDLLGLSAQAEYLWIETPETLEGVTGTIDVVWANGSLHHAPFEIARKETQILLQRLTPGGRWIELFYPYERWLRQGKLPFSEFGKLTDGERTPWAEWYDAERVKQRLFPATTTTILDYRFGGGQYGWVDLRVDAPVRSHLSASEIEARHQTADILGLPTQTMSGQIKREGSALTFQCTIPIWHFVGRIELKASDFASRVPIDRSIRWAVDLEVSLSSGSAGFVLTGEDSLDFVSRELALDARSSPQRLTLVTDKPDPPKYLLIRNAAYDGTTSGVFNSGVLRVAA
;
A
#
# COMPACT_ATOMS: atom_id res chain seq x y z
N MET A 1 -21.36 -0.95 3.57
CA MET A 1 -20.24 -0.35 4.38
C MET A 1 -20.42 -0.63 5.87
N THR A 2 -21.61 -0.45 6.45
CA THR A 2 -21.90 -0.71 7.87
C THR A 2 -21.55 -2.14 8.26
N ASP A 3 -21.99 -3.15 7.52
CA ASP A 3 -21.73 -4.57 7.80
C ASP A 3 -20.23 -4.92 7.87
N PHE A 4 -19.41 -4.34 6.98
CA PHE A 4 -17.97 -4.61 6.98
C PHE A 4 -17.27 -4.08 8.24
N LEU A 5 -17.62 -2.86 8.66
CA LEU A 5 -17.04 -2.26 9.87
C LEU A 5 -17.46 -3.03 11.14
N ASP A 6 -18.70 -3.50 11.20
CA ASP A 6 -19.19 -4.26 12.34
C ASP A 6 -18.51 -5.64 12.46
N ILE A 7 -18.32 -6.33 11.32
CA ILE A 7 -17.54 -7.59 11.28
C ILE A 7 -16.09 -7.32 11.67
N SER A 8 -15.48 -6.23 11.19
CA SER A 8 -14.11 -5.86 11.53
C SER A 8 -13.97 -5.51 13.01
N ARG A 9 -14.93 -4.78 13.61
CA ARG A 9 -14.95 -4.50 15.05
C ARG A 9 -15.01 -5.77 15.88
N GLU A 10 -15.86 -6.72 15.49
CA GLU A 10 -15.97 -7.99 16.20
C GLU A 10 -14.67 -8.79 16.11
N LYS A 11 -14.02 -8.80 14.94
CA LYS A 11 -12.72 -9.44 14.75
C LYS A 11 -11.64 -8.79 15.61
N TRP A 12 -11.51 -7.47 15.56
CA TRP A 12 -10.38 -6.76 16.18
C TRP A 12 -10.56 -6.47 17.68
N ARG A 13 -11.60 -7.05 18.31
CA ARG A 13 -11.63 -7.22 19.77
C ARG A 13 -10.53 -8.14 20.27
N GLU A 14 -10.10 -9.09 19.44
CA GLU A 14 -8.92 -9.91 19.69
C GLU A 14 -7.67 -9.24 19.09
N VAL A 15 -6.82 -8.70 19.90
CA VAL A 15 -5.65 -7.92 19.49
C VAL A 15 -4.38 -8.76 19.59
N PRO A 16 -3.42 -8.62 18.67
CA PRO A 16 -2.09 -9.22 18.84
C PRO A 16 -1.40 -8.71 20.11
N ALA A 17 -0.99 -9.62 20.97
CA ALA A 17 -0.47 -9.30 22.30
C ALA A 17 1.05 -9.46 22.40
N GLY A 18 1.81 -8.67 21.63
CA GLY A 18 3.25 -8.63 21.75
C GLY A 18 4.00 -9.71 20.98
N GLY A 19 3.47 -10.12 19.84
CA GLY A 19 4.11 -11.06 18.91
C GLY A 19 3.56 -12.49 18.97
N ASP A 20 4.13 -13.36 18.14
CA ASP A 20 3.66 -14.74 17.95
C ASP A 20 3.72 -15.59 19.24
N LEU A 21 4.59 -15.22 20.18
CA LEU A 21 4.79 -15.95 21.43
C LEU A 21 3.64 -15.75 22.45
N VAL A 22 2.92 -14.63 22.38
CA VAL A 22 1.84 -14.31 23.34
C VAL A 22 0.45 -14.54 22.74
N GLY A 23 0.37 -14.62 21.40
CA GLY A 23 -0.89 -14.85 20.71
C GLY A 23 -1.80 -13.61 20.67
N ARG A 24 -3.11 -13.86 20.70
CA ARG A 24 -4.14 -12.82 20.67
C ARG A 24 -4.88 -12.76 21.99
N ILE A 25 -5.29 -11.57 22.42
CA ILE A 25 -5.98 -11.33 23.67
C ILE A 25 -7.15 -10.37 23.45
N TYR A 26 -8.18 -10.51 24.27
CA TYR A 26 -9.31 -9.58 24.28
C TYR A 26 -9.04 -8.43 25.25
N SER A 27 -9.11 -7.19 24.78
CA SER A 27 -8.98 -6.01 25.65
C SER A 27 -10.03 -5.99 26.76
N THR A 28 -11.22 -6.52 26.50
CA THR A 28 -12.29 -6.69 27.51
C THR A 28 -11.89 -7.60 28.69
N ASP A 29 -11.01 -8.57 28.46
CA ASP A 29 -10.51 -9.43 29.55
C ASP A 29 -9.44 -8.73 30.37
N LEU A 30 -8.56 -7.98 29.72
CA LEU A 30 -7.58 -7.12 30.39
C LEU A 30 -8.25 -6.05 31.26
N LEU A 31 -9.39 -5.48 30.79
CA LEU A 31 -10.15 -4.47 31.55
C LEU A 31 -10.75 -4.99 32.87
N LYS A 32 -10.91 -6.31 33.02
CA LYS A 32 -11.40 -6.94 34.24
C LYS A 32 -10.30 -7.06 35.33
N SER A 33 -9.04 -6.91 34.96
CA SER A 33 -7.90 -7.02 35.89
C SER A 33 -7.84 -5.82 36.83
N SER A 34 -7.25 -6.01 38.02
CA SER A 34 -6.84 -4.89 38.87
C SER A 34 -5.75 -4.07 38.20
N ASP A 35 -5.51 -2.84 38.68
CA ASP A 35 -4.49 -1.97 38.10
C ASP A 35 -3.09 -2.58 38.13
N ASP A 36 -2.72 -3.20 39.25
CA ASP A 36 -1.42 -3.88 39.44
C ASP A 36 -1.27 -5.06 38.46
N ALA A 37 -2.29 -5.92 38.38
CA ALA A 37 -2.29 -7.05 37.43
C ALA A 37 -2.27 -6.61 35.98
N LEU A 38 -2.96 -5.53 35.65
CA LEU A 38 -2.97 -4.95 34.30
C LEU A 38 -1.59 -4.42 33.91
N LEU A 39 -0.91 -3.70 34.83
CA LEU A 39 0.46 -3.21 34.61
C LEU A 39 1.45 -4.35 34.49
N GLU A 40 1.36 -5.38 35.31
CA GLU A 40 2.23 -6.55 35.22
C GLU A 40 2.08 -7.27 33.89
N GLN A 41 0.84 -7.56 33.47
CA GLN A 41 0.54 -8.18 32.18
C GLN A 41 1.04 -7.32 31.01
N TRP A 42 0.78 -6.01 31.07
CA TRP A 42 1.23 -5.10 30.01
C TRP A 42 2.74 -5.05 29.91
N HIS A 43 3.48 -4.95 31.03
CA HIS A 43 4.94 -4.98 31.01
C HIS A 43 5.51 -6.27 30.45
N ALA A 44 4.86 -7.41 30.69
CA ALA A 44 5.28 -8.69 30.13
C ALA A 44 5.10 -8.69 28.59
N MET A 45 3.94 -8.22 28.10
CA MET A 45 3.64 -8.11 26.67
C MET A 45 4.53 -7.07 25.98
N ASP A 46 4.77 -5.90 26.60
CA ASP A 46 5.60 -4.81 26.08
C ASP A 46 7.06 -5.29 25.90
N ARG A 47 7.62 -6.02 26.85
CA ARG A 47 8.95 -6.63 26.70
C ARG A 47 9.03 -7.58 25.51
N ALA A 48 8.01 -8.41 25.30
CA ALA A 48 7.96 -9.33 24.16
C ALA A 48 7.78 -8.57 22.84
N ALA A 49 6.93 -7.54 22.83
CA ALA A 49 6.69 -6.71 21.65
C ALA A 49 7.93 -5.89 21.24
N SER A 50 8.72 -5.43 22.21
CA SER A 50 9.91 -4.59 21.97
C SER A 50 11.18 -5.40 21.63
N ASP A 51 11.06 -6.69 21.35
CA ASP A 51 12.17 -7.47 20.80
C ASP A 51 12.66 -6.89 19.48
N ALA A 52 13.99 -6.91 19.28
CA ALA A 52 14.63 -6.30 18.11
C ALA A 52 14.16 -6.89 16.76
N ASN A 53 13.76 -8.17 16.75
CA ASN A 53 13.23 -8.83 15.57
C ASN A 53 11.73 -8.56 15.35
N HIS A 54 11.07 -7.91 16.27
CA HIS A 54 9.65 -7.62 16.26
C HIS A 54 9.39 -6.11 16.09
N ARG A 55 9.15 -5.37 17.18
CA ARG A 55 8.90 -3.92 17.17
C ARG A 55 10.15 -3.09 17.48
N GLY A 56 11.11 -3.65 18.22
CA GLY A 56 12.27 -2.93 18.74
C GLY A 56 13.12 -2.25 17.68
N TRP A 57 13.22 -2.81 16.47
CA TRP A 57 14.02 -2.21 15.40
C TRP A 57 13.48 -0.85 14.96
N TYR A 58 12.17 -0.73 14.72
CA TYR A 58 11.60 0.55 14.29
C TYR A 58 11.34 1.49 15.46
N GLN A 59 11.06 0.96 16.66
CA GLN A 59 11.02 1.77 17.87
C GLN A 59 12.34 2.49 18.08
N THR A 60 13.47 1.79 17.94
CA THR A 60 14.81 2.41 17.99
C THR A 60 15.03 3.41 16.84
N LEU A 61 14.62 3.06 15.63
CA LEU A 61 14.80 3.90 14.44
C LEU A 61 14.10 5.26 14.57
N TYR A 62 12.88 5.27 15.13
CA TYR A 62 12.05 6.49 15.19
C TYR A 62 12.06 7.20 16.54
N ASN A 63 12.76 6.67 17.54
CA ASN A 63 12.75 7.19 18.92
C ASN A 63 13.01 8.70 19.01
N GLU A 64 14.14 9.14 18.46
CA GLU A 64 14.49 10.55 18.45
C GLU A 64 13.66 11.39 17.46
N ALA A 65 13.26 10.78 16.34
CA ALA A 65 12.52 11.45 15.29
C ALA A 65 11.11 11.88 15.73
N PHE A 66 10.53 11.18 16.71
CA PHE A 66 9.17 11.48 17.19
C PHE A 66 9.14 12.34 18.46
N ALA A 67 10.28 12.61 19.08
CA ALA A 67 10.34 13.48 20.25
C ALA A 67 9.73 14.87 19.94
N GLY A 68 8.74 15.28 20.72
CA GLY A 68 7.99 16.53 20.53
C GLY A 68 6.99 16.54 19.37
N ARG A 69 6.93 15.50 18.55
CA ARG A 69 6.00 15.39 17.41
C ARG A 69 4.61 14.98 17.86
N ARG A 70 3.62 15.41 17.10
CA ARG A 70 2.24 14.96 17.26
C ARG A 70 1.92 13.88 16.24
N VAL A 71 1.70 12.68 16.73
CA VAL A 71 1.51 11.46 15.93
C VAL A 71 0.07 10.97 16.06
N ILE A 72 -0.55 10.58 14.97
CA ILE A 72 -1.81 9.82 14.99
C ILE A 72 -1.54 8.37 14.63
N GLU A 73 -2.03 7.46 15.47
CA GLU A 73 -1.93 6.02 15.24
C GLU A 73 -3.28 5.47 14.76
N VAL A 74 -3.28 4.86 13.60
CA VAL A 74 -4.45 4.22 13.01
C VAL A 74 -4.49 2.75 13.43
N GLY A 75 -5.49 2.37 14.24
CA GLY A 75 -5.61 1.02 14.78
C GLY A 75 -4.60 0.74 15.91
N SER A 76 -4.77 1.43 17.01
CA SER A 76 -3.80 1.41 18.14
C SER A 76 -3.72 0.08 18.87
N GLY A 77 -4.75 -0.77 18.79
CA GLY A 77 -4.79 -2.07 19.48
C GLY A 77 -4.53 -1.94 20.96
N LEU A 78 -3.44 -2.51 21.49
CA LEU A 78 -3.03 -2.43 22.87
C LEU A 78 -2.07 -1.25 23.19
N GLY A 79 -1.81 -0.36 22.24
CA GLY A 79 -1.07 0.88 22.46
C GLY A 79 0.44 0.76 22.63
N PHE A 80 1.05 -0.35 22.22
CA PHE A 80 2.50 -0.58 22.40
C PHE A 80 3.37 0.54 21.82
N ASP A 81 3.13 0.93 20.57
CA ASP A 81 3.96 1.92 19.91
C ASP A 81 3.71 3.30 20.48
N GLY A 82 2.44 3.69 20.66
CA GLY A 82 2.10 4.97 21.25
C GLY A 82 2.70 5.19 22.63
N ILE A 83 2.58 4.20 23.52
CA ILE A 83 3.13 4.27 24.87
C ILE A 83 4.67 4.32 24.83
N TYR A 84 5.31 3.54 23.95
CA TYR A 84 6.75 3.59 23.77
C TYR A 84 7.23 5.00 23.39
N PHE A 85 6.67 5.58 22.34
CA PHE A 85 7.10 6.90 21.85
C PHE A 85 6.67 8.06 22.77
N MET A 86 5.57 7.95 23.49
CA MET A 86 5.22 8.95 24.52
C MET A 86 6.25 9.03 25.63
N ARG A 87 6.86 7.93 26.03
CA ARG A 87 7.95 7.89 27.04
C ARG A 87 9.18 8.67 26.57
N THR A 88 9.35 8.86 25.26
CA THR A 88 10.44 9.65 24.66
C THR A 88 9.99 11.06 24.23
N GLY A 89 8.78 11.46 24.62
CA GLY A 89 8.30 12.83 24.47
C GLY A 89 7.38 13.08 23.27
N ALA A 90 6.93 12.08 22.54
CA ALA A 90 5.90 12.24 21.51
C ALA A 90 4.54 12.59 22.13
N ARG A 91 3.69 13.31 21.40
CA ARG A 91 2.27 13.47 21.69
C ARG A 91 1.50 12.54 20.76
N TRP A 92 0.57 11.77 21.31
CA TRP A 92 -0.02 10.65 20.60
C TRP A 92 -1.55 10.69 20.58
N ILE A 93 -2.12 10.49 19.40
CA ILE A 93 -3.56 10.33 19.20
C ILE A 93 -3.81 8.86 18.91
N PHE A 94 -4.35 8.15 19.88
CA PHE A 94 -4.78 6.77 19.72
C PHE A 94 -6.11 6.71 19.00
N THR A 95 -6.17 5.95 17.89
CA THR A 95 -7.43 5.70 17.20
C THR A 95 -7.66 4.21 17.02
N ASP A 96 -8.90 3.77 17.19
CA ASP A 96 -9.28 2.37 16.97
C ASP A 96 -10.76 2.28 16.60
N ILE A 97 -11.14 1.27 15.82
CA ILE A 97 -12.54 0.94 15.52
C ILE A 97 -13.22 0.22 16.69
N VAL A 98 -12.43 -0.37 17.62
CA VAL A 98 -12.90 -1.08 18.80
C VAL A 98 -12.76 -0.18 20.02
N LYS A 99 -13.89 0.23 20.61
CA LYS A 99 -13.95 1.15 21.75
C LYS A 99 -13.25 0.59 22.98
N ASP A 100 -13.35 -0.72 23.21
CA ASP A 100 -12.74 -1.36 24.37
C ASP A 100 -11.20 -1.32 24.32
N ASN A 101 -10.60 -1.37 23.12
CA ASN A 101 -9.16 -1.19 22.93
C ASN A 101 -8.73 0.20 23.44
N LEU A 102 -9.44 1.25 23.03
CA LEU A 102 -9.15 2.62 23.50
C LEU A 102 -9.40 2.80 24.99
N THR A 103 -10.43 2.16 25.54
CA THR A 103 -10.70 2.18 27.00
C THR A 103 -9.55 1.54 27.77
N TYR A 104 -9.03 0.41 27.27
CA TYR A 104 -7.87 -0.26 27.82
C TYR A 104 -6.62 0.63 27.73
N VAL A 105 -6.32 1.15 26.54
CA VAL A 105 -5.14 2.01 26.34
C VAL A 105 -5.21 3.25 27.22
N LYS A 106 -6.39 3.88 27.34
CA LYS A 106 -6.57 5.05 28.19
C LYS A 106 -6.27 4.74 29.65
N ARG A 107 -6.85 3.66 30.21
CA ARG A 107 -6.57 3.24 31.59
C ARG A 107 -5.09 2.99 31.82
N LEU A 108 -4.42 2.33 30.87
CA LEU A 108 -3.01 2.03 30.95
C LEU A 108 -2.14 3.29 30.91
N VAL A 109 -2.44 4.22 30.00
CA VAL A 109 -1.74 5.51 29.87
C VAL A 109 -1.90 6.35 31.15
N ASP A 110 -3.09 6.34 31.77
CA ASP A 110 -3.34 7.01 33.05
C ASP A 110 -2.48 6.40 34.17
N LEU A 111 -2.42 5.07 34.26
CA LEU A 111 -1.59 4.34 35.24
C LEU A 111 -0.07 4.58 35.04
N LEU A 112 0.36 4.78 33.81
CA LEU A 112 1.75 5.08 33.47
C LEU A 112 2.13 6.56 33.62
N GLY A 113 1.17 7.43 33.96
CA GLY A 113 1.40 8.86 34.12
C GLY A 113 1.66 9.63 32.84
N LEU A 114 1.17 9.14 31.69
CA LEU A 114 1.40 9.70 30.35
C LEU A 114 0.21 10.47 29.79
N SER A 115 -0.87 10.66 30.55
CA SER A 115 -2.15 11.21 30.09
C SER A 115 -2.06 12.60 29.44
N ALA A 116 -1.09 13.43 29.87
CA ALA A 116 -0.89 14.77 29.31
C ALA A 116 -0.42 14.77 27.84
N GLN A 117 0.05 13.62 27.34
CA GLN A 117 0.57 13.47 25.96
C GLN A 117 -0.40 12.72 25.06
N ALA A 118 -1.52 12.22 25.58
CA ALA A 118 -2.45 11.31 24.91
C ALA A 118 -3.78 11.97 24.55
N GLU A 119 -4.23 11.70 23.36
CA GLU A 119 -5.58 11.95 22.86
C GLU A 119 -6.21 10.62 22.40
N TYR A 120 -7.54 10.51 22.39
CA TYR A 120 -8.25 9.28 22.01
C TYR A 120 -9.38 9.60 21.08
N LEU A 121 -9.52 8.83 19.98
CA LEU A 121 -10.62 8.99 19.05
C LEU A 121 -11.14 7.60 18.63
N TRP A 122 -12.34 7.27 19.02
CA TRP A 122 -13.02 6.06 18.58
C TRP A 122 -13.57 6.25 17.17
N ILE A 123 -13.18 5.38 16.24
CA ILE A 123 -13.56 5.46 14.83
C ILE A 123 -14.86 4.69 14.61
N GLU A 124 -15.96 5.40 14.53
CA GLU A 124 -17.26 4.84 14.17
C GLU A 124 -17.38 4.65 12.66
N THR A 125 -16.93 5.63 11.90
CA THR A 125 -16.82 5.63 10.45
C THR A 125 -15.56 6.39 10.06
N PRO A 126 -15.05 6.29 8.82
CA PRO A 126 -13.90 7.08 8.37
C PRO A 126 -14.04 8.59 8.64
N GLU A 127 -15.24 9.13 8.52
CA GLU A 127 -15.53 10.55 8.77
C GLU A 127 -15.28 10.99 10.21
N THR A 128 -15.28 10.06 11.16
CA THR A 128 -14.95 10.38 12.56
C THR A 128 -13.56 11.01 12.68
N LEU A 129 -12.63 10.70 11.76
CA LEU A 129 -11.30 11.30 11.70
C LEU A 129 -11.32 12.81 11.44
N GLU A 130 -12.40 13.37 10.91
CA GLU A 130 -12.58 14.83 10.78
C GLU A 130 -12.55 15.54 12.13
N GLY A 131 -12.88 14.81 13.21
CA GLY A 131 -12.79 15.29 14.58
C GLY A 131 -11.37 15.54 15.11
N VAL A 132 -10.33 15.10 14.39
CA VAL A 132 -8.94 15.42 14.73
C VAL A 132 -8.71 16.93 14.55
N THR A 133 -8.45 17.63 15.65
CA THR A 133 -8.20 19.08 15.64
C THR A 133 -6.72 19.39 15.50
N GLY A 134 -6.39 20.52 14.87
CA GLY A 134 -5.01 20.94 14.65
C GLY A 134 -4.26 20.10 13.61
N THR A 135 -2.94 20.28 13.55
CA THR A 135 -2.06 19.58 12.61
C THR A 135 -1.40 18.38 13.29
N ILE A 136 -1.06 17.38 12.47
CA ILE A 136 -0.29 16.19 12.87
C ILE A 136 1.04 16.19 12.11
N ASP A 137 2.09 15.65 12.71
CA ASP A 137 3.42 15.56 12.09
C ASP A 137 3.63 14.19 11.45
N VAL A 138 2.99 13.15 12.00
CA VAL A 138 3.16 11.76 11.57
C VAL A 138 1.83 11.03 11.58
N VAL A 139 1.54 10.29 10.53
CA VAL A 139 0.56 9.21 10.52
C VAL A 139 1.30 7.89 10.68
N TRP A 140 0.90 7.12 11.68
CA TRP A 140 1.44 5.82 12.03
C TRP A 140 0.36 4.75 11.88
N ALA A 141 0.54 3.81 10.95
CA ALA A 141 -0.41 2.75 10.68
C ALA A 141 0.28 1.38 10.70
N ASN A 142 0.47 0.86 11.89
CA ASN A 142 1.21 -0.39 12.08
C ASN A 142 0.27 -1.60 12.02
N GLY A 143 0.15 -2.21 10.83
CA GLY A 143 -0.64 -3.43 10.66
C GLY A 143 -2.15 -3.22 10.66
N SER A 144 -2.65 -2.03 10.31
CA SER A 144 -4.08 -1.69 10.40
C SER A 144 -4.75 -1.46 9.04
N LEU A 145 -4.27 -0.52 8.23
CA LEU A 145 -4.96 -0.06 7.03
C LEU A 145 -5.14 -1.13 5.94
N HIS A 146 -4.25 -2.11 5.89
CA HIS A 146 -4.38 -3.22 4.93
C HIS A 146 -5.49 -4.22 5.29
N HIS A 147 -6.10 -4.10 6.46
CA HIS A 147 -7.28 -4.87 6.88
C HIS A 147 -8.61 -4.22 6.48
N ALA A 148 -8.57 -3.12 5.76
CA ALA A 148 -9.74 -2.52 5.15
C ALA A 148 -9.65 -2.58 3.62
N PRO A 149 -10.78 -2.70 2.89
CA PRO A 149 -10.81 -2.50 1.45
C PRO A 149 -10.16 -1.17 1.07
N PHE A 150 -9.44 -1.16 -0.06
CA PHE A 150 -8.66 0.00 -0.52
C PHE A 150 -9.44 1.33 -0.44
N GLU A 151 -10.70 1.35 -0.86
CA GLU A 151 -11.52 2.56 -0.88
C GLU A 151 -11.86 3.08 0.53
N ILE A 152 -12.02 2.19 1.51
CA ILE A 152 -12.24 2.58 2.92
C ILE A 152 -10.95 3.15 3.49
N ALA A 153 -9.83 2.42 3.35
CA ALA A 153 -8.51 2.88 3.80
C ALA A 153 -8.11 4.20 3.13
N ARG A 154 -8.47 4.38 1.86
CA ARG A 154 -8.24 5.62 1.12
C ARG A 154 -9.05 6.79 1.67
N LYS A 155 -10.31 6.56 2.01
CA LYS A 155 -11.15 7.61 2.60
C LYS A 155 -10.57 8.12 3.92
N GLU A 156 -10.14 7.22 4.81
CA GLU A 156 -9.42 7.58 6.04
C GLU A 156 -8.13 8.35 5.74
N THR A 157 -7.36 7.87 4.78
CA THR A 157 -6.11 8.50 4.32
C THR A 157 -6.35 9.94 3.85
N GLN A 158 -7.37 10.18 3.03
CA GLN A 158 -7.66 11.52 2.49
C GLN A 158 -8.07 12.51 3.60
N ILE A 159 -8.78 12.06 4.63
CA ILE A 159 -9.13 12.89 5.79
C ILE A 159 -7.86 13.25 6.58
N LEU A 160 -7.01 12.26 6.86
CA LEU A 160 -5.76 12.48 7.61
C LEU A 160 -4.76 13.37 6.87
N LEU A 161 -4.69 13.27 5.55
CA LEU A 161 -3.84 14.14 4.72
C LEU A 161 -4.17 15.62 4.88
N GLN A 162 -5.44 15.97 5.14
CA GLN A 162 -5.83 17.36 5.38
C GLN A 162 -5.27 17.93 6.70
N ARG A 163 -4.88 17.07 7.61
CA ARG A 163 -4.31 17.41 8.93
C ARG A 163 -2.80 17.26 8.99
N LEU A 164 -2.21 16.53 8.05
CA LEU A 164 -0.77 16.30 8.03
C LEU A 164 -0.02 17.57 7.64
N THR A 165 1.00 17.92 8.42
CA THR A 165 1.86 19.07 8.13
C THR A 165 2.63 18.86 6.82
N PRO A 166 2.90 19.91 6.02
CA PRO A 166 3.82 19.81 4.89
C PRO A 166 5.18 19.26 5.35
N GLY A 167 5.71 18.24 4.66
CA GLY A 167 6.92 17.53 5.09
C GLY A 167 6.69 16.51 6.22
N GLY A 168 5.43 16.32 6.63
CA GLY A 168 5.05 15.29 7.59
C GLY A 168 5.27 13.87 7.06
N ARG A 169 5.18 12.90 7.92
CA ARG A 169 5.51 11.51 7.61
C ARG A 169 4.27 10.62 7.59
N TRP A 170 4.22 9.73 6.60
CA TRP A 170 3.28 8.62 6.53
C TRP A 170 4.04 7.32 6.66
N ILE A 171 3.83 6.61 7.75
CA ILE A 171 4.57 5.39 8.07
C ILE A 171 3.59 4.25 8.25
N GLU A 172 3.84 3.14 7.55
CA GLU A 172 2.90 2.04 7.50
C GLU A 172 3.58 0.67 7.41
N LEU A 173 3.06 -0.28 8.18
CA LEU A 173 3.32 -1.71 8.04
C LEU A 173 2.16 -2.36 7.30
N PHE A 174 2.48 -3.23 6.35
CA PHE A 174 1.51 -3.95 5.54
C PHE A 174 1.98 -5.35 5.15
N TYR A 175 1.08 -6.14 4.57
CA TYR A 175 1.42 -7.39 3.91
C TYR A 175 1.87 -7.12 2.48
N PRO A 176 3.13 -7.49 2.10
CA PRO A 176 3.66 -7.19 0.78
C PRO A 176 3.05 -8.09 -0.30
N TYR A 177 3.06 -7.58 -1.53
CA TYR A 177 2.59 -8.29 -2.70
C TYR A 177 3.20 -9.68 -2.85
N GLU A 178 4.50 -9.81 -2.58
CA GLU A 178 5.23 -11.06 -2.69
C GLU A 178 4.71 -12.13 -1.72
N ARG A 179 4.20 -11.73 -0.55
CA ARG A 179 3.53 -12.63 0.40
C ARG A 179 2.22 -13.14 -0.19
N TRP A 180 1.39 -12.25 -0.69
CA TRP A 180 0.11 -12.61 -1.31
C TRP A 180 0.31 -13.51 -2.54
N LEU A 181 1.35 -13.24 -3.36
CA LEU A 181 1.74 -14.06 -4.51
C LEU A 181 2.13 -15.49 -4.07
N ARG A 182 3.01 -15.63 -3.05
CA ARG A 182 3.43 -16.92 -2.51
C ARG A 182 2.26 -17.72 -1.93
N GLN A 183 1.23 -17.06 -1.45
CA GLN A 183 0.01 -17.67 -0.90
C GLN A 183 -1.08 -17.90 -1.95
N GLY A 184 -0.74 -17.87 -3.23
CA GLY A 184 -1.62 -18.30 -4.32
C GLY A 184 -2.58 -17.23 -4.83
N LYS A 185 -2.32 -15.94 -4.57
CA LYS A 185 -3.18 -14.82 -5.02
C LYS A 185 -4.64 -14.96 -4.58
N LEU A 186 -4.84 -15.40 -3.36
CA LEU A 186 -6.17 -15.61 -2.80
C LEU A 186 -7.04 -14.33 -2.87
N PRO A 187 -8.37 -14.46 -2.98
CA PRO A 187 -9.28 -13.35 -2.70
C PRO A 187 -8.94 -12.71 -1.35
N PHE A 188 -9.08 -11.40 -1.22
CA PHE A 188 -8.63 -10.67 -0.03
C PHE A 188 -9.34 -11.10 1.27
N SER A 189 -10.58 -11.59 1.17
CA SER A 189 -11.28 -12.22 2.30
C SER A 189 -10.61 -13.52 2.76
N GLU A 190 -10.16 -14.36 1.82
CA GLU A 190 -9.47 -15.61 2.14
C GLU A 190 -8.02 -15.36 2.56
N PHE A 191 -7.38 -14.35 1.97
CA PHE A 191 -6.04 -13.91 2.38
C PHE A 191 -6.05 -13.41 3.82
N GLY A 192 -7.09 -12.65 4.23
CA GLY A 192 -7.27 -12.22 5.60
C GLY A 192 -7.40 -13.39 6.58
N LYS A 193 -8.21 -14.39 6.26
CA LYS A 193 -8.34 -15.59 7.09
C LYS A 193 -7.02 -16.34 7.25
N LEU A 194 -6.27 -16.46 6.16
CA LEU A 194 -4.98 -17.15 6.17
C LEU A 194 -3.92 -16.42 7.01
N THR A 195 -3.93 -15.08 6.98
CA THR A 195 -2.90 -14.26 7.65
C THR A 195 -3.21 -13.99 9.11
N ASP A 196 -4.49 -13.80 9.46
CA ASP A 196 -4.91 -13.31 10.78
C ASP A 196 -6.00 -14.16 11.44
N GLY A 197 -6.33 -15.31 10.86
CA GLY A 197 -7.26 -16.28 11.39
C GLY A 197 -8.67 -16.16 10.83
N GLU A 198 -9.45 -17.23 10.98
CA GLU A 198 -10.73 -17.51 10.31
C GLU A 198 -11.76 -16.38 10.35
N ARG A 199 -11.75 -15.55 11.39
CA ARG A 199 -12.69 -14.44 11.56
C ARG A 199 -12.27 -13.15 10.87
N THR A 200 -11.08 -13.09 10.25
CA THR A 200 -10.58 -11.89 9.58
C THR A 200 -11.34 -11.66 8.28
N PRO A 201 -12.11 -10.58 8.18
CA PRO A 201 -12.97 -10.37 7.02
C PRO A 201 -12.18 -9.97 5.76
N TRP A 202 -10.98 -9.38 5.94
CA TRP A 202 -10.23 -8.78 4.85
C TRP A 202 -8.76 -8.59 5.18
N ALA A 203 -7.89 -8.83 4.20
CA ALA A 203 -6.53 -8.31 4.16
C ALA A 203 -6.13 -8.07 2.71
N GLU A 204 -5.58 -6.89 2.41
CA GLU A 204 -5.02 -6.57 1.10
C GLU A 204 -3.50 -6.54 1.17
N TRP A 205 -2.86 -6.86 0.05
CA TRP A 205 -1.44 -6.61 -0.10
C TRP A 205 -1.18 -5.14 -0.46
N TYR A 206 -0.04 -4.64 -0.03
CA TYR A 206 0.47 -3.31 -0.41
C TYR A 206 1.94 -3.39 -0.82
N ASP A 207 2.39 -2.36 -1.48
CA ASP A 207 3.76 -1.93 -1.71
C ASP A 207 3.81 -0.40 -1.61
N ALA A 208 5.00 0.19 -1.75
CA ALA A 208 5.15 1.64 -1.65
C ALA A 208 4.28 2.38 -2.68
N GLU A 209 4.16 1.85 -3.90
CA GLU A 209 3.36 2.50 -4.96
C GLU A 209 1.86 2.43 -4.67
N ARG A 210 1.36 1.32 -4.14
CA ARG A 210 -0.05 1.20 -3.76
C ARG A 210 -0.40 2.08 -2.55
N VAL A 211 0.54 2.27 -1.61
CA VAL A 211 0.38 3.27 -0.55
C VAL A 211 0.34 4.69 -1.13
N LYS A 212 1.24 5.03 -2.05
CA LYS A 212 1.23 6.34 -2.74
C LYS A 212 -0.06 6.58 -3.51
N GLN A 213 -0.63 5.56 -4.19
CA GLN A 213 -1.94 5.66 -4.84
C GLN A 213 -3.04 6.05 -3.86
N ARG A 214 -3.00 5.51 -2.65
CA ARG A 214 -3.96 5.87 -1.60
C ARG A 214 -3.75 7.29 -1.08
N LEU A 215 -2.49 7.76 -1.04
CA LEU A 215 -2.12 9.12 -0.65
C LEU A 215 -2.37 10.18 -1.75
N PHE A 216 -2.53 9.76 -3.00
CA PHE A 216 -2.77 10.69 -4.09
C PHE A 216 -4.00 11.59 -3.77
N PRO A 217 -3.97 12.94 -4.03
CA PRO A 217 -2.99 13.64 -4.87
C PRO A 217 -1.78 14.23 -4.13
N ALA A 218 -1.45 13.80 -2.92
CA ALA A 218 -0.30 14.30 -2.21
C ALA A 218 1.01 13.89 -2.91
N THR A 219 1.95 14.82 -2.99
CA THR A 219 3.31 14.52 -3.46
C THR A 219 4.09 13.85 -2.34
N THR A 220 4.74 12.73 -2.64
CA THR A 220 5.44 11.93 -1.64
C THR A 220 6.87 11.61 -2.08
N THR A 221 7.78 11.56 -1.09
CA THR A 221 9.14 11.07 -1.26
C THR A 221 9.33 9.83 -0.39
N THR A 222 9.76 8.73 -0.96
CA THR A 222 10.07 7.51 -0.20
C THR A 222 11.35 7.71 0.61
N ILE A 223 11.24 7.59 1.92
CA ILE A 223 12.38 7.61 2.85
C ILE A 223 12.90 6.19 3.08
N LEU A 224 11.98 5.25 3.32
CA LEU A 224 12.29 3.85 3.57
C LEU A 224 11.22 2.97 2.92
N ASP A 225 11.66 1.96 2.20
CA ASP A 225 10.83 0.83 1.74
C ASP A 225 11.59 -0.44 2.10
N TYR A 226 11.09 -1.21 3.07
CA TYR A 226 11.81 -2.31 3.68
C TYR A 226 10.94 -3.55 3.81
N ARG A 227 11.53 -4.71 3.57
CA ARG A 227 10.90 -6.02 3.77
C ARG A 227 11.59 -6.74 4.90
N PHE A 228 10.82 -7.28 5.85
CA PHE A 228 11.37 -8.00 7.01
C PHE A 228 10.54 -9.24 7.35
N GLY A 229 10.96 -9.98 8.39
CA GLY A 229 10.32 -11.23 8.75
C GLY A 229 10.34 -12.27 7.62
N GLY A 230 11.46 -12.37 6.87
CA GLY A 230 11.52 -13.27 5.70
C GLY A 230 10.59 -12.87 4.57
N GLY A 231 10.27 -11.58 4.44
CA GLY A 231 9.34 -11.06 3.43
C GLY A 231 7.87 -11.28 3.79
N GLN A 232 7.57 -11.50 5.07
CA GLN A 232 6.19 -11.57 5.56
C GLN A 232 5.57 -10.19 5.69
N TYR A 233 6.39 -9.18 5.99
CA TYR A 233 5.97 -7.81 6.25
C TYR A 233 6.70 -6.83 5.35
N GLY A 234 5.96 -5.79 4.91
CA GLY A 234 6.47 -4.61 4.26
C GLY A 234 6.34 -3.40 5.18
N TRP A 235 7.31 -2.52 5.11
CA TRP A 235 7.34 -1.26 5.81
C TRP A 235 7.61 -0.14 4.83
N VAL A 236 6.81 0.91 4.88
CA VAL A 236 7.06 2.11 4.10
C VAL A 236 7.04 3.34 5.00
N ASP A 237 7.93 4.26 4.72
CA ASP A 237 8.03 5.57 5.31
C ASP A 237 8.13 6.60 4.20
N LEU A 238 7.11 7.42 4.09
CA LEU A 238 6.97 8.44 3.07
C LEU A 238 6.97 9.82 3.72
N ARG A 239 7.79 10.74 3.20
CA ARG A 239 7.60 12.16 3.45
C ARG A 239 6.51 12.68 2.52
N VAL A 240 5.53 13.39 3.08
CA VAL A 240 4.46 14.04 2.33
C VAL A 240 4.82 15.51 2.17
N ASP A 241 5.26 15.90 0.97
CA ASP A 241 5.87 17.22 0.74
C ASP A 241 4.86 18.38 0.69
N ALA A 242 3.66 18.14 0.20
CA ALA A 242 2.49 19.01 0.40
C ALA A 242 1.22 18.20 0.12
N PRO A 243 0.14 18.42 0.86
CA PRO A 243 -1.16 18.12 0.32
C PRO A 243 -1.31 19.09 -0.86
N VAL A 244 -1.29 18.57 -2.08
CA VAL A 244 -1.73 19.35 -3.21
C VAL A 244 -3.18 19.71 -2.85
N ARG A 245 -3.48 20.97 -2.54
CA ARG A 245 -4.85 21.47 -2.54
C ARG A 245 -5.33 21.21 -3.95
N SER A 246 -5.90 20.02 -4.16
CA SER A 246 -6.37 19.66 -5.47
C SER A 246 -7.56 20.55 -5.75
N HIS A 247 -7.42 21.38 -6.76
CA HIS A 247 -8.58 22.03 -7.37
C HIS A 247 -9.47 20.98 -8.08
N LEU A 248 -9.16 19.70 -7.89
CA LEU A 248 -9.87 18.58 -8.49
C LEU A 248 -11.11 18.26 -7.68
N SER A 249 -12.23 18.10 -8.36
CA SER A 249 -13.46 17.58 -7.80
C SER A 249 -13.29 16.11 -7.34
N ALA A 250 -14.16 15.66 -6.46
CA ALA A 250 -14.15 14.25 -6.01
C ALA A 250 -14.24 13.27 -7.19
N SER A 251 -15.00 13.58 -8.24
CA SER A 251 -15.10 12.77 -9.46
C SER A 251 -13.82 12.72 -10.26
N GLU A 252 -13.06 13.81 -10.31
CA GLU A 252 -11.75 13.84 -10.98
C GLU A 252 -10.70 13.05 -10.20
N ILE A 253 -10.76 13.11 -8.86
CA ILE A 253 -9.92 12.28 -8.00
C ILE A 253 -10.25 10.80 -8.22
N GLU A 254 -11.52 10.43 -8.23
CA GLU A 254 -11.97 9.07 -8.48
C GLU A 254 -11.53 8.56 -9.87
N ALA A 255 -11.64 9.40 -10.91
CA ALA A 255 -11.17 9.05 -12.25
C ALA A 255 -9.67 8.70 -12.27
N ARG A 256 -8.83 9.38 -11.50
CA ARG A 256 -7.38 9.11 -11.41
C ARG A 256 -7.02 7.82 -10.68
N HIS A 257 -7.95 7.24 -9.92
CA HIS A 257 -7.72 5.97 -9.21
C HIS A 257 -8.25 4.74 -9.95
N GLN A 258 -8.95 4.96 -11.06
CA GLN A 258 -9.36 3.85 -11.91
C GLN A 258 -8.14 3.20 -12.54
N THR A 259 -8.28 1.93 -12.86
CA THR A 259 -7.30 1.16 -13.61
C THR A 259 -7.98 0.59 -14.84
N ALA A 260 -7.22 0.41 -15.91
CA ALA A 260 -7.70 -0.27 -17.11
C ALA A 260 -6.87 -1.53 -17.35
N ASP A 261 -7.54 -2.66 -17.52
CA ASP A 261 -6.90 -3.87 -18.06
C ASP A 261 -6.52 -3.62 -19.51
N ILE A 262 -5.22 -3.69 -19.80
CA ILE A 262 -4.70 -3.45 -21.14
C ILE A 262 -4.69 -4.70 -22.02
N LEU A 263 -4.82 -5.89 -21.43
CA LEU A 263 -4.80 -7.12 -22.22
C LEU A 263 -6.05 -7.26 -23.11
N GLY A 264 -7.14 -6.58 -22.73
CA GLY A 264 -8.35 -6.46 -23.54
C GLY A 264 -8.27 -5.47 -24.71
N LEU A 265 -7.26 -4.58 -24.75
CA LEU A 265 -7.16 -3.49 -25.71
C LEU A 265 -6.71 -3.96 -27.09
N PRO A 266 -6.96 -3.16 -28.16
CA PRO A 266 -6.50 -3.45 -29.51
C PRO A 266 -4.98 -3.66 -29.58
N THR A 267 -4.57 -4.66 -30.37
CA THR A 267 -3.17 -4.98 -30.60
C THR A 267 -2.85 -4.87 -32.09
N GLN A 268 -1.63 -4.45 -32.40
CA GLN A 268 -1.12 -4.43 -33.76
C GLN A 268 0.19 -5.22 -33.83
N THR A 269 0.21 -6.23 -34.67
CA THR A 269 1.43 -6.94 -35.05
C THR A 269 2.30 -6.02 -35.93
N MET A 270 3.60 -6.02 -35.67
CA MET A 270 4.59 -5.31 -36.51
C MET A 270 5.48 -6.33 -37.22
N SER A 271 6.69 -6.50 -36.77
CA SER A 271 7.61 -7.47 -37.38
C SER A 271 7.59 -8.84 -36.70
N GLY A 272 6.97 -8.97 -35.54
CA GLY A 272 6.73 -10.23 -34.84
C GLY A 272 5.27 -10.69 -34.99
N GLN A 273 4.78 -11.43 -34.00
CA GLN A 273 3.40 -11.86 -33.88
C GLN A 273 2.88 -11.56 -32.48
N ILE A 274 1.69 -10.98 -32.40
CA ILE A 274 0.92 -10.89 -31.16
C ILE A 274 -0.40 -11.61 -31.41
N LYS A 275 -0.77 -12.53 -30.54
CA LYS A 275 -2.01 -13.31 -30.62
C LYS A 275 -2.75 -13.30 -29.32
N ARG A 276 -4.07 -13.26 -29.39
CA ARG A 276 -4.96 -13.42 -28.25
C ARG A 276 -5.52 -14.84 -28.26
N GLU A 277 -5.33 -15.54 -27.14
CA GLU A 277 -5.84 -16.91 -26.94
C GLU A 277 -6.67 -16.91 -25.63
N GLY A 278 -7.99 -16.75 -25.77
CA GLY A 278 -8.86 -16.51 -24.63
C GLY A 278 -8.55 -15.19 -23.94
N SER A 279 -8.23 -15.23 -22.64
CA SER A 279 -7.79 -14.07 -21.85
C SER A 279 -6.27 -13.82 -21.93
N ALA A 280 -5.50 -14.76 -22.46
CA ALA A 280 -4.06 -14.61 -22.59
C ALA A 280 -3.67 -13.84 -23.85
N LEU A 281 -2.64 -12.99 -23.72
CA LEU A 281 -2.00 -12.31 -24.82
C LEU A 281 -0.59 -12.85 -24.97
N THR A 282 -0.34 -13.55 -26.08
CA THR A 282 0.97 -14.14 -26.40
C THR A 282 1.70 -13.30 -27.44
N PHE A 283 3.03 -13.32 -27.41
CA PHE A 283 3.84 -12.70 -28.46
C PHE A 283 5.04 -13.58 -28.81
N GLN A 284 5.43 -13.50 -30.05
CA GLN A 284 6.56 -14.23 -30.60
C GLN A 284 7.29 -13.40 -31.65
N CYS A 285 8.60 -13.50 -31.68
CA CYS A 285 9.48 -12.84 -32.63
C CYS A 285 10.68 -13.72 -32.97
N THR A 286 10.99 -13.80 -34.26
CA THR A 286 12.16 -14.52 -34.80
C THR A 286 13.06 -13.58 -35.64
N ILE A 287 12.87 -12.30 -35.54
CA ILE A 287 13.57 -11.25 -36.26
C ILE A 287 14.75 -10.68 -35.47
N PRO A 288 15.67 -9.93 -36.12
CA PRO A 288 16.85 -9.37 -35.46
C PRO A 288 16.53 -8.55 -34.21
N ILE A 289 17.51 -8.46 -33.31
CA ILE A 289 17.48 -7.65 -32.08
C ILE A 289 17.03 -6.21 -32.37
N TRP A 290 16.25 -5.65 -31.44
CA TRP A 290 15.71 -4.29 -31.44
C TRP A 290 14.56 -4.02 -32.43
N HIS A 291 14.11 -5.02 -33.19
CA HIS A 291 12.88 -4.86 -33.96
C HIS A 291 11.63 -4.91 -33.09
N PHE A 292 10.60 -4.18 -33.50
CA PHE A 292 9.32 -4.18 -32.80
C PHE A 292 8.54 -5.45 -33.11
N VAL A 293 8.17 -6.18 -32.07
CA VAL A 293 7.30 -7.36 -32.16
C VAL A 293 5.88 -6.93 -32.51
N GLY A 294 5.39 -5.94 -31.77
CA GLY A 294 4.07 -5.34 -31.95
C GLY A 294 3.77 -4.34 -30.84
N ARG A 295 2.51 -3.88 -30.79
CA ARG A 295 2.07 -2.88 -29.82
C ARG A 295 0.64 -3.11 -29.33
N ILE A 296 0.34 -2.60 -28.12
CA ILE A 296 -1.00 -2.51 -27.55
C ILE A 296 -1.42 -1.05 -27.55
N GLU A 297 -2.63 -0.74 -28.02
CA GLU A 297 -3.16 0.62 -28.14
C GLU A 297 -3.81 1.08 -26.83
N LEU A 298 -3.08 1.76 -25.98
CA LEU A 298 -3.52 2.21 -24.66
C LEU A 298 -4.58 3.32 -24.72
N LYS A 299 -4.55 4.19 -25.72
CA LYS A 299 -5.57 5.24 -25.94
C LYS A 299 -6.98 4.70 -26.21
N ALA A 300 -7.11 3.42 -26.56
CA ALA A 300 -8.41 2.78 -26.73
C ALA A 300 -9.10 2.53 -25.37
N SER A 301 -8.42 2.77 -24.24
CA SER A 301 -9.08 2.67 -22.92
C SER A 301 -9.91 3.93 -22.69
N ASP A 302 -11.19 3.75 -22.38
CA ASP A 302 -12.09 4.83 -21.94
C ASP A 302 -11.56 5.55 -20.68
N PHE A 303 -10.75 4.87 -19.90
CA PHE A 303 -10.12 5.39 -18.70
C PHE A 303 -9.18 6.56 -19.00
N ALA A 304 -8.25 6.40 -19.95
CA ALA A 304 -7.27 7.44 -20.26
C ALA A 304 -7.93 8.75 -20.74
N SER A 305 -9.10 8.67 -21.38
CA SER A 305 -9.84 9.85 -21.85
C SER A 305 -10.58 10.61 -20.75
N ARG A 306 -10.81 10.00 -19.58
CA ARG A 306 -11.56 10.59 -18.47
C ARG A 306 -10.68 11.23 -17.41
N VAL A 307 -9.37 10.95 -17.43
CA VAL A 307 -8.43 11.49 -16.44
C VAL A 307 -8.06 12.92 -16.82
N PRO A 308 -8.32 13.92 -15.96
CA PRO A 308 -7.86 15.28 -16.20
C PRO A 308 -6.33 15.33 -16.23
N ILE A 309 -5.79 15.93 -17.29
CA ILE A 309 -4.34 16.03 -17.47
C ILE A 309 -3.83 17.29 -16.79
N ASP A 310 -2.90 17.14 -15.85
CA ASP A 310 -2.12 18.24 -15.29
C ASP A 310 -0.62 17.87 -15.25
N ARG A 311 0.23 18.85 -14.92
CA ARG A 311 1.70 18.66 -14.95
C ARG A 311 2.22 17.65 -13.92
N SER A 312 1.44 17.32 -12.90
CA SER A 312 1.82 16.36 -11.84
C SER A 312 1.55 14.92 -12.23
N ILE A 313 0.71 14.68 -13.23
CA ILE A 313 0.35 13.33 -13.66
C ILE A 313 1.55 12.64 -14.30
N ARG A 314 1.70 11.37 -13.95
CA ARG A 314 2.45 10.39 -14.70
C ARG A 314 1.55 9.18 -14.93
N TRP A 315 1.77 8.48 -15.99
CA TRP A 315 1.07 7.25 -16.30
C TRP A 315 1.98 6.07 -16.02
N ALA A 316 1.41 4.99 -15.52
CA ALA A 316 2.13 3.76 -15.30
C ALA A 316 1.42 2.59 -15.99
N VAL A 317 2.21 1.69 -16.52
CA VAL A 317 1.75 0.39 -17.01
C VAL A 317 2.48 -0.68 -16.20
N ASP A 318 1.72 -1.39 -15.39
CA ASP A 318 2.20 -2.54 -14.62
C ASP A 318 1.97 -3.80 -15.46
N LEU A 319 3.02 -4.58 -15.67
CA LEU A 319 3.00 -5.80 -16.44
C LEU A 319 3.50 -6.98 -15.62
N GLU A 320 2.86 -8.12 -15.80
CA GLU A 320 3.40 -9.41 -15.39
C GLU A 320 3.56 -10.28 -16.64
N VAL A 321 4.80 -10.67 -16.94
CA VAL A 321 5.17 -11.34 -18.19
C VAL A 321 5.96 -12.60 -17.90
N SER A 322 5.61 -13.68 -18.58
CA SER A 322 6.41 -14.91 -18.64
C SER A 322 7.07 -15.00 -19.99
N LEU A 323 8.40 -15.02 -20.04
CA LEU A 323 9.17 -15.30 -21.25
C LEU A 323 9.55 -16.76 -21.30
N SER A 324 9.16 -17.43 -22.38
CA SER A 324 9.53 -18.83 -22.63
C SER A 324 10.88 -18.96 -23.38
N SER A 325 11.28 -17.91 -24.10
CA SER A 325 12.59 -17.83 -24.74
C SER A 325 13.02 -16.38 -24.96
N GLY A 326 14.34 -16.16 -25.05
CA GLY A 326 14.96 -14.88 -25.43
C GLY A 326 14.82 -13.77 -24.42
N SER A 327 14.79 -12.53 -24.94
CA SER A 327 14.67 -11.30 -24.15
C SER A 327 13.70 -10.34 -24.86
N ALA A 328 12.85 -9.69 -24.08
CA ALA A 328 11.89 -8.71 -24.60
C ALA A 328 12.07 -7.34 -23.92
N GLY A 329 12.07 -6.28 -24.70
CA GLY A 329 12.00 -4.89 -24.22
C GLY A 329 10.57 -4.37 -24.27
N PHE A 330 10.21 -3.56 -23.28
CA PHE A 330 8.91 -2.93 -23.13
C PHE A 330 9.09 -1.43 -22.92
N VAL A 331 8.34 -0.62 -23.68
CA VAL A 331 8.44 0.84 -23.60
C VAL A 331 7.09 1.50 -23.92
N LEU A 332 6.80 2.61 -23.27
CA LEU A 332 5.63 3.44 -23.57
C LEU A 332 5.99 4.49 -24.62
N THR A 333 5.09 4.70 -25.58
CA THR A 333 5.28 5.72 -26.62
C THR A 333 4.07 6.64 -26.73
N GLY A 334 4.32 7.84 -27.26
CA GLY A 334 3.32 8.83 -27.64
C GLY A 334 2.65 8.51 -28.98
N GLU A 335 2.46 9.52 -29.82
CA GLU A 335 1.79 9.39 -31.13
C GLU A 335 2.60 8.56 -32.13
N ASP A 336 3.92 8.63 -32.04
CA ASP A 336 4.87 7.89 -32.88
C ASP A 336 5.51 6.75 -32.08
N SER A 337 5.83 5.65 -32.76
CA SER A 337 6.58 4.50 -32.20
C SER A 337 8.01 4.85 -31.77
N LEU A 338 8.54 5.99 -32.20
CA LEU A 338 9.86 6.50 -31.81
C LEU A 338 9.77 7.60 -30.74
N ASP A 339 8.58 8.10 -30.42
CA ASP A 339 8.36 9.07 -29.34
C ASP A 339 8.26 8.32 -28.01
N PHE A 340 9.39 7.87 -27.48
CA PHE A 340 9.44 7.18 -26.20
C PHE A 340 9.11 8.16 -25.08
N VAL A 341 8.09 7.83 -24.32
CA VAL A 341 7.60 8.62 -23.16
C VAL A 341 7.89 7.96 -21.82
N SER A 342 8.57 6.81 -21.86
CA SER A 342 9.11 6.14 -20.69
C SER A 342 10.50 5.58 -20.98
N ARG A 343 11.22 5.19 -19.90
CA ARG A 343 12.38 4.33 -20.06
C ARG A 343 11.97 2.95 -20.57
N GLU A 344 12.76 2.38 -21.47
CA GLU A 344 12.61 0.98 -21.88
C GLU A 344 13.15 0.05 -20.79
N LEU A 345 12.37 -0.99 -20.46
CA LEU A 345 12.77 -2.06 -19.55
C LEU A 345 12.82 -3.38 -20.31
N ALA A 346 13.92 -4.13 -20.17
CA ALA A 346 14.09 -5.43 -20.79
C ALA A 346 14.01 -6.54 -19.76
N LEU A 347 13.40 -7.66 -20.16
CA LEU A 347 13.32 -8.90 -19.40
C LEU A 347 13.99 -10.02 -20.18
N ASP A 348 14.65 -10.93 -19.46
CA ASP A 348 15.19 -12.18 -19.98
C ASP A 348 14.30 -13.35 -19.60
N ALA A 349 14.33 -14.42 -20.39
CA ALA A 349 13.58 -15.64 -20.09
C ALA A 349 14.00 -16.23 -18.73
N ARG A 350 13.02 -16.53 -17.88
CA ARG A 350 13.18 -17.14 -16.56
C ARG A 350 12.03 -18.12 -16.29
N SER A 351 12.24 -19.02 -15.35
CA SER A 351 11.27 -20.04 -14.98
C SER A 351 10.00 -19.51 -14.30
N SER A 352 10.01 -18.25 -13.86
CA SER A 352 8.86 -17.62 -13.17
C SER A 352 8.45 -16.33 -13.87
N PRO A 353 7.17 -15.93 -13.78
CA PRO A 353 6.69 -14.64 -14.26
C PRO A 353 7.50 -13.48 -13.66
N GLN A 354 7.77 -12.48 -14.46
CA GLN A 354 8.49 -11.27 -14.08
C GLN A 354 7.54 -10.07 -14.11
N ARG A 355 7.79 -9.12 -13.23
CA ARG A 355 7.03 -7.89 -13.15
C ARG A 355 7.88 -6.71 -13.52
N LEU A 356 7.24 -5.75 -14.19
CA LEU A 356 7.82 -4.46 -14.47
C LEU A 356 6.74 -3.37 -14.41
N THR A 357 7.16 -2.17 -14.06
CA THR A 357 6.36 -0.97 -14.11
C THR A 357 7.05 0.03 -15.02
N LEU A 358 6.36 0.41 -16.09
CA LEU A 358 6.78 1.48 -16.99
C LEU A 358 6.09 2.77 -16.55
N VAL A 359 6.83 3.84 -16.34
CA VAL A 359 6.28 5.13 -15.92
C VAL A 359 6.64 6.19 -16.96
N THR A 360 5.66 7.04 -17.34
CA THR A 360 5.91 8.12 -18.29
C THR A 360 6.68 9.27 -17.67
N ASP A 361 7.52 9.92 -18.48
CA ASP A 361 8.23 11.15 -18.11
C ASP A 361 7.37 12.41 -18.31
N LYS A 362 6.25 12.27 -19.01
CA LYS A 362 5.33 13.35 -19.40
C LYS A 362 3.92 13.11 -18.82
N PRO A 363 3.12 14.17 -18.62
CA PRO A 363 1.75 14.04 -18.10
C PRO A 363 0.75 13.47 -19.10
N ASP A 364 1.05 13.54 -20.38
CA ASP A 364 0.16 13.03 -21.43
C ASP A 364 0.04 11.50 -21.34
N PRO A 365 -1.16 10.92 -21.55
CA PRO A 365 -1.33 9.49 -21.56
C PRO A 365 -0.54 8.86 -22.71
N PRO A 366 0.17 7.74 -22.47
CA PRO A 366 0.87 7.04 -23.52
C PRO A 366 -0.14 6.47 -24.54
N LYS A 367 0.22 6.51 -25.80
CA LYS A 367 -0.64 5.97 -26.87
C LYS A 367 -0.47 4.47 -27.02
N TYR A 368 0.76 3.98 -26.91
CA TYR A 368 1.08 2.58 -27.12
C TYR A 368 2.01 2.03 -26.05
N LEU A 369 1.84 0.74 -25.74
CA LEU A 369 2.86 -0.11 -25.15
C LEU A 369 3.51 -0.88 -26.31
N LEU A 370 4.79 -0.62 -26.56
CA LEU A 370 5.58 -1.33 -27.56
C LEU A 370 6.29 -2.53 -26.93
N ILE A 371 6.38 -3.60 -27.69
CA ILE A 371 7.13 -4.81 -27.38
C ILE A 371 8.25 -4.92 -28.41
N ARG A 372 9.50 -5.04 -27.94
CA ARG A 372 10.68 -5.17 -28.80
C ARG A 372 11.36 -6.51 -28.57
N ASN A 373 11.96 -7.05 -29.62
CA ASN A 373 12.90 -8.16 -29.48
C ASN A 373 14.22 -7.63 -28.93
N ALA A 374 14.60 -8.05 -27.72
CA ALA A 374 15.89 -7.74 -27.10
C ALA A 374 16.83 -8.97 -27.10
N ALA A 375 16.39 -10.10 -27.64
CA ALA A 375 17.19 -11.31 -27.72
C ALA A 375 18.31 -11.20 -28.77
N TYR A 376 19.51 -11.52 -28.36
CA TYR A 376 20.68 -11.44 -29.24
C TYR A 376 20.65 -12.51 -30.36
N ASP A 377 20.04 -13.66 -30.11
CA ASP A 377 19.84 -14.74 -31.07
C ASP A 377 18.63 -14.56 -31.99
N GLY A 378 17.90 -13.47 -31.84
CA GLY A 378 16.75 -13.12 -32.64
C GLY A 378 15.44 -13.82 -32.31
N THR A 379 15.41 -14.69 -31.28
CA THR A 379 14.19 -15.45 -30.91
C THR A 379 13.67 -15.03 -29.53
N THR A 380 12.45 -14.51 -29.49
CA THR A 380 11.78 -14.16 -28.24
C THR A 380 10.34 -14.63 -28.30
N SER A 381 9.87 -15.23 -27.21
CA SER A 381 8.46 -15.58 -27.03
C SER A 381 8.04 -15.43 -25.58
N GLY A 382 6.79 -15.04 -25.39
CA GLY A 382 6.27 -14.82 -24.05
C GLY A 382 4.76 -14.65 -24.00
N VAL A 383 4.26 -14.57 -22.76
CA VAL A 383 2.85 -14.41 -22.43
C VAL A 383 2.70 -13.28 -21.42
N PHE A 384 1.76 -12.38 -21.66
CA PHE A 384 1.31 -11.44 -20.64
C PHE A 384 0.34 -12.14 -19.69
N ASN A 385 0.69 -12.25 -18.42
CA ASN A 385 -0.17 -12.81 -17.37
C ASN A 385 -1.13 -11.75 -16.83
N SER A 386 -0.67 -10.50 -16.73
CA SER A 386 -1.50 -9.34 -16.41
C SER A 386 -0.89 -8.07 -17.00
N GLY A 387 -1.75 -7.06 -17.20
CA GLY A 387 -1.32 -5.75 -17.65
C GLY A 387 -2.35 -4.69 -17.24
N VAL A 388 -1.92 -3.66 -16.52
CA VAL A 388 -2.79 -2.62 -15.98
C VAL A 388 -2.22 -1.24 -16.30
N LEU A 389 -3.05 -0.39 -16.93
CA LEU A 389 -2.79 1.05 -17.09
C LEU A 389 -3.40 1.79 -15.89
N ARG A 390 -2.63 2.66 -15.28
CA ARG A 390 -3.05 3.52 -14.18
C ARG A 390 -2.36 4.87 -14.18
N VAL A 391 -2.85 5.79 -13.37
CA VAL A 391 -2.09 7.00 -13.04
C VAL A 391 -1.02 6.64 -12.01
N ALA A 392 0.22 7.04 -12.25
CA ALA A 392 1.29 7.01 -11.26
C ALA A 392 1.22 8.29 -10.42
N ALA A 393 1.35 8.13 -9.12
CA ALA A 393 1.41 9.24 -8.19
C ALA A 393 2.84 9.77 -8.07
#